data_b488744b1fbe29345031902147fe61a8
#
_entry.id   b488744b1fbe29345031902147fe61a8
#
_cell.length_a   1.000
_cell.length_b   1.000
_cell.length_c   1.000
_cell.angle_alpha   90.00
_cell.angle_beta   90.00
_cell.angle_gamma   90.00
#
_symmetry.space_group_name_H-M   'P 1'
#
loop_
_entity.id
_entity.type
_entity.pdbx_description
1 polymer ?
#
loop_
_entity_poly.entity_id
_entity_poly.type
_entity_poly.pdbx_seq_one_letter_code
_entity_poly.pdbx_strand_id
1 'polypeptide(L)'
;MTQPGRLTPDNPGSAQYTGPADDARYAALGQLVEAAAVMEIALRMAFCVLIGSDYAAVVAGGQETHWLIENCDTIARHRADLMPPQREAIRTALHACRDANRDRNRLVHDAWGTGPDGAPASLHGIQGSYQITGRTWTTPAIRAVGSAIAGAQRSLLAAVEDAFGARSVRVAGQQLAADIAERDL
;
A
#
# COMPACT_ATOMS: atom_id res chain seq x y z
N MET A 1 33.58 -21.80 -19.03
CA MET A 1 32.10 -21.77 -19.08
C MET A 1 31.60 -22.42 -17.78
N THR A 2 31.27 -21.61 -16.79
CA THR A 2 30.82 -22.05 -15.46
C THR A 2 29.25 -22.11 -15.52
N GLN A 3 28.68 -23.28 -15.29
CA GLN A 3 27.24 -23.48 -15.26
C GLN A 3 26.64 -22.72 -14.07
N PRO A 4 25.49 -22.06 -14.24
CA PRO A 4 24.77 -21.47 -13.11
C PRO A 4 24.24 -22.61 -12.22
N GLY A 5 24.52 -22.49 -10.91
CA GLY A 5 24.15 -23.45 -9.90
C GLY A 5 22.67 -23.80 -9.91
N ARG A 6 22.38 -25.08 -10.09
CA ARG A 6 21.05 -25.66 -10.01
C ARG A 6 20.63 -25.66 -8.54
N LEU A 7 19.59 -24.90 -8.21
CA LEU A 7 18.93 -25.01 -6.90
C LEU A 7 18.32 -26.41 -6.81
N THR A 8 18.82 -27.23 -5.89
CA THR A 8 18.26 -28.55 -5.59
C THR A 8 16.98 -28.34 -4.73
N PRO A 9 15.86 -29.01 -5.07
CA PRO A 9 14.63 -28.90 -4.30
C PRO A 9 14.62 -29.87 -3.13
N ASP A 10 15.54 -29.72 -2.19
CA ASP A 10 15.50 -30.48 -0.95
C ASP A 10 14.87 -29.63 0.16
N ASN A 11 13.60 -29.86 0.38
CA ASN A 11 12.75 -29.41 1.46
C ASN A 11 12.01 -28.06 1.26
N PRO A 12 10.75 -28.08 0.74
CA PRO A 12 9.93 -26.87 0.59
C PRO A 12 9.40 -26.29 1.91
N GLY A 13 9.82 -26.80 3.06
CA GLY A 13 9.33 -26.40 4.38
C GLY A 13 10.24 -25.49 5.21
N SER A 14 11.43 -25.14 4.75
CA SER A 14 12.38 -24.36 5.56
C SER A 14 13.20 -23.36 4.78
N ALA A 15 12.58 -22.46 4.03
CA ALA A 15 13.23 -21.20 3.70
C ALA A 15 13.34 -20.33 4.97
N GLN A 16 14.06 -20.81 5.96
CA GLN A 16 14.46 -19.97 7.08
C GLN A 16 15.45 -18.96 6.52
N TYR A 17 15.08 -17.69 6.55
CA TYR A 17 16.00 -16.60 6.34
C TYR A 17 17.12 -16.72 7.41
N THR A 18 18.29 -17.17 7.02
CA THR A 18 19.47 -17.35 7.90
C THR A 18 20.42 -16.15 7.86
N GLY A 19 19.98 -15.02 7.30
CA GLY A 19 20.77 -13.78 7.34
C GLY A 19 20.88 -13.24 8.76
N PRO A 20 21.96 -12.49 9.08
CA PRO A 20 22.10 -11.86 10.38
C PRO A 20 20.88 -10.98 10.67
N ALA A 21 20.40 -11.01 11.91
CA ALA A 21 19.32 -10.15 12.37
C ALA A 21 19.73 -8.68 12.13
N ASP A 22 19.04 -8.00 11.24
CA ASP A 22 19.24 -6.58 10.98
C ASP A 22 18.05 -5.82 11.59
N ASP A 23 18.19 -5.45 12.87
CA ASP A 23 17.17 -4.74 13.63
C ASP A 23 16.74 -3.46 12.92
N ALA A 24 17.68 -2.78 12.25
CA ALA A 24 17.38 -1.55 11.51
C ALA A 24 16.46 -1.81 10.29
N ARG A 25 16.64 -2.96 9.64
CA ARG A 25 15.77 -3.38 8.53
C ARG A 25 14.38 -3.78 9.03
N TYR A 26 14.30 -4.56 10.10
CA TYR A 26 13.01 -4.94 10.68
C TYR A 26 12.24 -3.74 11.20
N ALA A 27 12.92 -2.77 11.83
CA ALA A 27 12.33 -1.52 12.23
C ALA A 27 11.80 -0.72 11.02
N ALA A 28 12.56 -0.67 9.91
CA ALA A 28 12.12 -0.01 8.69
C ALA A 28 10.91 -0.70 8.03
N LEU A 29 10.85 -2.04 8.06
CA LEU A 29 9.68 -2.80 7.59
C LEU A 29 8.46 -2.56 8.49
N GLY A 30 8.64 -2.52 9.81
CA GLY A 30 7.56 -2.18 10.76
C GLY A 30 6.96 -0.80 10.49
N GLN A 31 7.82 0.22 10.34
CA GLN A 31 7.40 1.57 9.98
C GLN A 31 6.67 1.65 8.63
N LEU A 32 7.12 0.86 7.65
CA LEU A 32 6.47 0.77 6.35
C LEU A 32 5.07 0.16 6.48
N VAL A 33 4.90 -0.89 7.26
CA VAL A 33 3.59 -1.54 7.50
C VAL A 33 2.64 -0.56 8.20
N GLU A 34 3.12 0.16 9.21
CA GLU A 34 2.34 1.20 9.89
C GLU A 34 1.89 2.31 8.91
N ALA A 35 2.82 2.84 8.10
CA ALA A 35 2.49 3.84 7.09
C ALA A 35 1.44 3.33 6.08
N ALA A 36 1.52 2.06 5.70
CA ALA A 36 0.57 1.43 4.79
C ALA A 36 -0.84 1.31 5.42
N ALA A 37 -0.93 0.96 6.70
CA ALA A 37 -2.20 0.92 7.43
C ALA A 37 -2.85 2.31 7.49
N VAL A 38 -2.08 3.35 7.76
CA VAL A 38 -2.57 4.75 7.78
C VAL A 38 -3.03 5.19 6.39
N MET A 39 -2.32 4.82 5.32
CA MET A 39 -2.75 5.10 3.94
C MET A 39 -4.08 4.40 3.61
N GLU A 40 -4.26 3.17 4.07
CA GLU A 40 -5.52 2.43 3.87
C GLU A 40 -6.70 3.11 4.55
N ILE A 41 -6.53 3.62 5.77
CA ILE A 41 -7.53 4.43 6.47
C ILE A 41 -7.86 5.69 5.66
N ALA A 42 -6.84 6.39 5.14
CA ALA A 42 -7.05 7.59 4.33
C ALA A 42 -7.81 7.29 3.03
N LEU A 43 -7.56 6.15 2.40
CA LEU A 43 -8.30 5.69 1.21
C LEU A 43 -9.78 5.40 1.54
N ARG A 44 -10.06 4.75 2.67
CA ARG A 44 -11.45 4.55 3.14
C ARG A 44 -12.17 5.88 3.41
N MET A 45 -11.49 6.82 4.07
CA MET A 45 -12.04 8.17 4.29
C MET A 45 -12.32 8.88 2.96
N ALA A 46 -11.38 8.85 2.01
CA ALA A 46 -11.55 9.42 0.68
C ALA A 46 -12.74 8.77 -0.06
N PHE A 47 -12.88 7.46 0.01
CA PHE A 47 -14.01 6.73 -0.57
C PHE A 47 -15.34 7.19 0.04
N CYS A 48 -15.43 7.30 1.37
CA CYS A 48 -16.64 7.78 2.05
C CYS A 48 -17.03 9.21 1.61
N VAL A 49 -16.06 10.12 1.53
CA VAL A 49 -16.30 11.50 1.07
C VAL A 49 -16.71 11.52 -0.40
N LEU A 50 -16.04 10.73 -1.25
CA LEU A 50 -16.35 10.65 -2.68
C LEU A 50 -17.72 10.05 -2.94
N ILE A 51 -18.18 9.06 -2.19
CA ILE A 51 -19.53 8.49 -2.30
C ILE A 51 -20.59 9.45 -1.72
N GLY A 52 -20.29 10.07 -0.57
CA GLY A 52 -21.22 10.99 0.10
C GLY A 52 -22.46 10.30 0.66
N SER A 53 -22.39 9.03 1.02
CA SER A 53 -23.48 8.23 1.56
C SER A 53 -23.11 7.71 2.95
N ASP A 54 -24.09 7.66 3.86
CA ASP A 54 -23.93 7.13 5.22
C ASP A 54 -23.52 5.64 5.22
N TYR A 55 -23.81 4.91 4.14
CA TYR A 55 -23.44 3.50 3.99
C TYR A 55 -22.05 3.29 3.39
N ALA A 56 -21.34 4.36 3.00
CA ALA A 56 -20.04 4.24 2.35
C ALA A 56 -18.99 3.58 3.24
N ALA A 57 -19.02 3.82 4.56
CA ALA A 57 -18.13 3.20 5.53
C ALA A 57 -18.31 1.67 5.58
N VAL A 58 -19.55 1.18 5.55
CA VAL A 58 -19.87 -0.25 5.51
C VAL A 58 -19.34 -0.91 4.24
N VAL A 59 -19.48 -0.23 3.09
CA VAL A 59 -18.96 -0.73 1.80
C VAL A 59 -17.43 -0.73 1.78
N ALA A 60 -16.80 0.33 2.32
CA ALA A 60 -15.34 0.44 2.38
C ALA A 60 -14.70 -0.55 3.38
N GLY A 61 -15.47 -0.97 4.38
CA GLY A 61 -15.02 -1.90 5.40
C GLY A 61 -14.68 -3.27 4.82
N GLY A 62 -13.46 -3.75 5.07
CA GLY A 62 -12.98 -5.04 4.56
C GLY A 62 -12.53 -5.03 3.10
N GLN A 63 -12.57 -3.87 2.39
CA GLN A 63 -12.06 -3.78 1.04
C GLN A 63 -10.53 -3.65 1.03
N GLU A 64 -9.90 -4.27 0.04
CA GLU A 64 -8.45 -4.20 -0.17
C GLU A 64 -8.02 -2.82 -0.68
N THR A 65 -6.79 -2.43 -0.37
CA THR A 65 -6.18 -1.16 -0.80
C THR A 65 -6.30 -0.92 -2.30
N HIS A 66 -6.07 -1.95 -3.12
CA HIS A 66 -6.18 -1.85 -4.57
C HIS A 66 -7.61 -1.51 -5.01
N TRP A 67 -8.61 -2.19 -4.45
CA TRP A 67 -10.02 -1.95 -4.73
C TRP A 67 -10.42 -0.52 -4.37
N LEU A 68 -9.97 -0.02 -3.22
CA LEU A 68 -10.25 1.36 -2.79
C LEU A 68 -9.67 2.38 -3.77
N ILE A 69 -8.42 2.20 -4.21
CA ILE A 69 -7.76 3.10 -5.17
C ILE A 69 -8.53 3.15 -6.50
N GLU A 70 -8.87 1.99 -7.07
CA GLU A 70 -9.55 1.90 -8.37
C GLU A 70 -10.96 2.52 -8.32
N ASN A 71 -11.69 2.27 -7.23
CA ASN A 71 -13.04 2.80 -7.09
C ASN A 71 -13.03 4.30 -6.79
N CYS A 72 -12.12 4.79 -5.95
CA CYS A 72 -11.94 6.23 -5.74
C CYS A 72 -11.59 6.96 -7.05
N ASP A 73 -10.68 6.41 -7.87
CA ASP A 73 -10.32 7.01 -9.19
C ASP A 73 -11.53 7.00 -10.14
N THR A 74 -12.29 5.92 -10.15
CA THR A 74 -13.49 5.81 -10.98
C THR A 74 -14.56 6.82 -10.55
N ILE A 75 -14.84 6.91 -9.26
CA ILE A 75 -15.82 7.87 -8.73
C ILE A 75 -15.37 9.30 -9.00
N ALA A 76 -14.11 9.65 -8.72
CA ALA A 76 -13.58 11.00 -8.96
C ALA A 76 -13.69 11.41 -10.43
N ARG A 77 -13.51 10.48 -11.38
CA ARG A 77 -13.71 10.75 -12.83
C ARG A 77 -15.14 11.12 -13.18
N HIS A 78 -16.11 10.50 -12.54
CA HIS A 78 -17.53 10.64 -12.90
C HIS A 78 -18.32 11.66 -12.04
N ARG A 79 -17.72 12.18 -10.96
CA ARG A 79 -18.35 13.21 -10.13
C ARG A 79 -18.46 14.54 -10.87
N ALA A 80 -19.70 14.97 -11.14
CA ALA A 80 -19.98 16.18 -11.90
C ALA A 80 -19.73 17.47 -11.09
N ASP A 81 -19.78 17.39 -9.75
CA ASP A 81 -19.59 18.50 -8.83
C ASP A 81 -18.10 18.84 -8.56
N LEU A 82 -17.16 17.99 -9.00
CA LEU A 82 -15.73 18.27 -8.94
C LEU A 82 -15.30 19.18 -10.09
N MET A 83 -14.65 20.28 -9.76
CA MET A 83 -13.96 21.10 -10.76
C MET A 83 -12.78 20.32 -11.38
N PRO A 84 -12.44 20.56 -12.67
CA PRO A 84 -11.35 19.84 -13.32
C PRO A 84 -10.02 19.82 -12.56
N PRO A 85 -9.52 20.93 -11.94
CA PRO A 85 -8.29 20.90 -11.15
C PRO A 85 -8.41 20.01 -9.89
N GLN A 86 -9.54 20.01 -9.19
CA GLN A 86 -9.77 19.20 -8.00
C GLN A 86 -9.79 17.70 -8.36
N ARG A 87 -10.49 17.35 -9.44
CA ARG A 87 -10.54 16.00 -9.97
C ARG A 87 -9.12 15.49 -10.30
N GLU A 88 -8.33 16.31 -10.97
CA GLU A 88 -6.97 15.93 -11.34
C GLU A 88 -6.04 15.80 -10.12
N ALA A 89 -6.17 16.67 -9.13
CA ALA A 89 -5.40 16.58 -7.89
C ALA A 89 -5.71 15.28 -7.13
N ILE A 90 -6.98 14.91 -6.97
CA ILE A 90 -7.40 13.66 -6.34
C ILE A 90 -6.83 12.46 -7.13
N ARG A 91 -6.96 12.44 -8.44
CA ARG A 91 -6.48 11.35 -9.29
C ARG A 91 -4.96 11.20 -9.24
N THR A 92 -4.23 12.31 -9.26
CA THR A 92 -2.77 12.32 -9.12
C THR A 92 -2.35 11.70 -7.78
N ALA A 93 -3.02 12.07 -6.70
CA ALA A 93 -2.75 11.49 -5.37
C ALA A 93 -3.10 9.98 -5.30
N LEU A 94 -4.19 9.55 -5.93
CA LEU A 94 -4.53 8.11 -6.02
C LEU A 94 -3.51 7.31 -6.84
N HIS A 95 -2.96 7.88 -7.92
CA HIS A 95 -1.87 7.25 -8.67
C HIS A 95 -0.60 7.11 -7.81
N ALA A 96 -0.27 8.13 -7.01
CA ALA A 96 0.83 8.02 -6.05
C ALA A 96 0.59 6.93 -4.99
N CYS A 97 -0.65 6.79 -4.49
CA CYS A 97 -1.03 5.69 -3.59
C CYS A 97 -0.87 4.31 -4.27
N ARG A 98 -1.27 4.18 -5.54
CA ARG A 98 -1.12 2.95 -6.32
C ARG A 98 0.35 2.53 -6.46
N ASP A 99 1.22 3.48 -6.83
CA ASP A 99 2.64 3.21 -7.03
C ASP A 99 3.32 2.83 -5.71
N ALA A 100 3.04 3.55 -4.64
CA ALA A 100 3.56 3.26 -3.31
C ALA A 100 3.08 1.89 -2.78
N ASN A 101 1.80 1.55 -3.00
CA ASN A 101 1.24 0.25 -2.62
C ASN A 101 1.87 -0.92 -3.40
N ARG A 102 2.22 -0.73 -4.67
CA ARG A 102 2.92 -1.74 -5.47
C ARG A 102 4.29 -2.07 -4.87
N ASP A 103 5.08 -1.07 -4.49
CA ASP A 103 6.39 -1.29 -3.88
C ASP A 103 6.27 -1.89 -2.46
N ARG A 104 5.25 -1.46 -1.69
CA ARG A 104 4.91 -2.06 -0.39
C ARG A 104 4.57 -3.54 -0.53
N ASN A 105 3.74 -3.90 -1.50
CA ASN A 105 3.34 -5.30 -1.70
C ASN A 105 4.53 -6.21 -2.01
N ARG A 106 5.49 -5.74 -2.79
CA ARG A 106 6.75 -6.46 -3.02
C ARG A 106 7.55 -6.67 -1.73
N LEU A 107 7.62 -5.65 -0.87
CA LEU A 107 8.35 -5.74 0.39
C LEU A 107 7.71 -6.66 1.41
N VAL A 108 6.38 -6.75 1.43
CA VAL A 108 5.62 -7.47 2.46
C VAL A 108 5.24 -8.89 2.02
N HIS A 109 4.96 -9.10 0.74
CA HIS A 109 4.41 -10.37 0.25
C HIS A 109 5.40 -11.22 -0.55
N ASP A 110 6.50 -10.64 -1.04
CA ASP A 110 7.54 -11.41 -1.71
C ASP A 110 8.31 -12.28 -0.71
N ALA A 111 8.80 -13.43 -1.16
CA ALA A 111 9.71 -14.23 -0.36
C ALA A 111 11.04 -13.50 -0.18
N TRP A 112 11.57 -13.48 1.03
CA TRP A 112 12.86 -12.88 1.31
C TRP A 112 13.98 -13.94 1.27
N GLY A 113 15.11 -13.60 0.68
CA GLY A 113 16.31 -14.42 0.59
C GLY A 113 17.56 -13.57 0.57
N THR A 114 18.66 -14.20 0.20
CA THR A 114 19.96 -13.54 0.05
C THR A 114 20.28 -13.45 -1.44
N GLY A 115 20.56 -12.24 -1.93
CA GLY A 115 21.01 -12.01 -3.29
C GLY A 115 22.43 -12.53 -3.55
N PRO A 116 22.91 -12.50 -4.81
CA PRO A 116 24.25 -13.01 -5.18
C PRO A 116 25.41 -12.29 -4.47
N ASP A 117 25.19 -11.06 -4.04
CA ASP A 117 26.12 -10.20 -3.31
C ASP A 117 26.01 -10.33 -1.78
N GLY A 118 25.19 -11.26 -1.28
CA GLY A 118 24.91 -11.44 0.14
C GLY A 118 23.91 -10.43 0.71
N ALA A 119 23.41 -9.49 -0.09
CA ALA A 119 22.43 -8.51 0.35
C ALA A 119 21.01 -9.10 0.42
N PRO A 120 20.14 -8.57 1.32
CA PRO A 120 18.75 -8.98 1.37
C PRO A 120 18.03 -8.70 0.05
N ALA A 121 17.30 -9.69 -0.46
CA ALA A 121 16.55 -9.57 -1.71
C ALA A 121 15.14 -10.12 -1.52
N SER A 122 14.14 -9.44 -2.10
CA SER A 122 12.81 -10.00 -2.28
C SER A 122 12.75 -10.80 -3.57
N LEU A 123 12.09 -11.95 -3.54
CA LEU A 123 11.91 -12.86 -4.66
C LEU A 123 10.43 -12.87 -5.04
N HIS A 124 10.14 -12.41 -6.24
CA HIS A 124 8.78 -12.35 -6.79
C HIS A 124 8.61 -13.40 -7.89
N GLY A 125 7.62 -14.27 -7.72
CA GLY A 125 7.20 -15.20 -8.78
C GLY A 125 6.30 -14.49 -9.77
N ILE A 126 6.61 -14.57 -11.06
CA ILE A 126 5.73 -14.03 -12.11
C ILE A 126 4.57 -15.02 -12.30
N GLN A 127 3.35 -14.57 -12.02
CA GLN A 127 2.15 -15.38 -12.14
C GLN A 127 2.01 -15.95 -13.59
N GLY A 128 1.84 -17.26 -13.70
CA GLY A 128 1.75 -17.94 -14.98
C GLY A 128 3.10 -18.25 -15.66
N SER A 129 4.22 -17.99 -14.98
CA SER A 129 5.56 -18.36 -15.44
C SER A 129 6.38 -18.97 -14.32
N TYR A 130 7.40 -19.80 -14.70
CA TYR A 130 8.39 -20.32 -13.74
C TYR A 130 9.53 -19.32 -13.47
N GLN A 131 9.38 -18.07 -13.89
CA GLN A 131 10.42 -17.07 -13.69
C GLN A 131 10.29 -16.43 -12.31
N ILE A 132 11.41 -16.35 -11.61
CA ILE A 132 11.54 -15.63 -10.34
C ILE A 132 12.42 -14.42 -10.61
N THR A 133 11.92 -13.24 -10.28
CA THR A 133 12.72 -12.01 -10.31
C THR A 133 13.08 -11.62 -8.89
N GLY A 134 14.35 -11.24 -8.69
CA GLY A 134 14.84 -10.75 -7.40
C GLY A 134 15.08 -9.24 -7.42
N ARG A 135 14.81 -8.57 -6.31
CA ARG A 135 15.18 -7.17 -6.10
C ARG A 135 15.90 -7.02 -4.76
N THR A 136 17.11 -6.49 -4.80
CA THR A 136 17.86 -6.16 -3.57
C THR A 136 17.26 -4.92 -2.91
N TRP A 137 17.08 -4.97 -1.58
CA TRP A 137 16.53 -3.89 -0.78
C TRP A 137 17.51 -3.48 0.31
N THR A 138 17.94 -2.24 0.28
CA THR A 138 18.69 -1.64 1.39
C THR A 138 17.72 -1.04 2.41
N THR A 139 18.14 -0.94 3.68
CA THR A 139 17.34 -0.28 4.72
C THR A 139 16.92 1.16 4.35
N PRO A 140 17.78 2.01 3.75
CA PRO A 140 17.35 3.30 3.23
C PRO A 140 16.29 3.20 2.13
N ALA A 141 16.36 2.21 1.23
CA ALA A 141 15.36 2.02 0.18
C ALA A 141 13.99 1.63 0.77
N ILE A 142 13.96 0.76 1.80
CA ILE A 142 12.72 0.41 2.52
C ILE A 142 12.11 1.65 3.18
N ARG A 143 12.91 2.47 3.86
CA ARG A 143 12.46 3.74 4.45
C ARG A 143 11.93 4.73 3.40
N ALA A 144 12.55 4.78 2.23
CA ALA A 144 12.08 5.62 1.13
C ALA A 144 10.67 5.21 0.65
N VAL A 145 10.38 3.90 0.58
CA VAL A 145 9.02 3.42 0.28
C VAL A 145 8.02 3.83 1.37
N GLY A 146 8.37 3.67 2.65
CA GLY A 146 7.53 4.14 3.76
C GLY A 146 7.24 5.65 3.67
N SER A 147 8.26 6.45 3.36
CA SER A 147 8.11 7.90 3.16
C SER A 147 7.23 8.24 1.96
N ALA A 148 7.32 7.49 0.86
CA ALA A 148 6.47 7.65 -0.32
C ALA A 148 5.00 7.35 0.01
N ILE A 149 4.73 6.27 0.77
CA ILE A 149 3.39 5.93 1.25
C ILE A 149 2.81 7.07 2.10
N ALA A 150 3.56 7.57 3.09
CA ALA A 150 3.13 8.67 3.94
C ALA A 150 2.93 9.97 3.14
N GLY A 151 3.73 10.22 2.11
CA GLY A 151 3.57 11.35 1.18
C GLY A 151 2.28 11.23 0.36
N ALA A 152 2.04 10.08 -0.22
CA ALA A 152 0.85 9.81 -1.03
C ALA A 152 -0.45 9.95 -0.20
N GLN A 153 -0.46 9.41 1.03
CA GLN A 153 -1.56 9.53 1.97
C GLN A 153 -1.89 11.00 2.29
N ARG A 154 -0.87 11.82 2.63
CA ARG A 154 -1.08 13.25 2.91
C ARG A 154 -1.61 14.00 1.68
N SER A 155 -1.06 13.72 0.49
CA SER A 155 -1.52 14.33 -0.75
C SER A 155 -2.97 13.99 -1.06
N LEU A 156 -3.39 12.75 -0.82
CA LEU A 156 -4.77 12.32 -1.01
C LEU A 156 -5.73 13.07 -0.08
N LEU A 157 -5.44 13.11 1.22
CA LEU A 157 -6.28 13.81 2.17
C LEU A 157 -6.36 15.31 1.87
N ALA A 158 -5.23 15.95 1.54
CA ALA A 158 -5.20 17.35 1.17
C ALA A 158 -6.05 17.65 -0.07
N ALA A 159 -5.97 16.82 -1.11
CA ALA A 159 -6.78 16.97 -2.32
C ALA A 159 -8.28 16.78 -2.07
N VAL A 160 -8.65 15.83 -1.20
CA VAL A 160 -10.04 15.59 -0.79
C VAL A 160 -10.54 16.75 0.08
N GLU A 161 -9.74 17.27 1.01
CA GLU A 161 -10.08 18.45 1.83
C GLU A 161 -10.26 19.71 1.01
N ASP A 162 -9.42 19.94 0.00
CA ASP A 162 -9.57 21.07 -0.92
C ASP A 162 -10.88 20.99 -1.72
N ALA A 163 -11.27 19.79 -2.12
CA ALA A 163 -12.46 19.57 -2.92
C ALA A 163 -13.77 19.63 -2.11
N PHE A 164 -13.80 19.07 -0.90
CA PHE A 164 -15.01 18.83 -0.12
C PHE A 164 -15.04 19.52 1.26
N GLY A 165 -13.94 20.13 1.65
CA GLY A 165 -13.75 20.78 2.94
C GLY A 165 -13.34 19.81 4.06
N ALA A 166 -12.56 20.31 5.03
CA ALA A 166 -12.01 19.55 6.16
C ALA A 166 -13.10 18.90 7.04
N ARG A 167 -14.31 19.49 7.10
CA ARG A 167 -15.44 18.93 7.84
C ARG A 167 -15.86 17.56 7.28
N SER A 168 -15.95 17.44 5.96
CA SER A 168 -16.34 16.18 5.29
C SER A 168 -15.36 15.05 5.58
N VAL A 169 -14.06 15.32 5.53
CA VAL A 169 -13.02 14.35 5.87
C VAL A 169 -13.10 13.94 7.34
N ARG A 170 -13.34 14.90 8.26
CA ARG A 170 -13.49 14.60 9.68
C ARG A 170 -14.72 13.73 9.97
N VAL A 171 -15.86 14.02 9.35
CA VAL A 171 -17.09 13.22 9.50
C VAL A 171 -16.85 11.79 8.99
N ALA A 172 -16.22 11.62 7.82
CA ALA A 172 -15.88 10.31 7.29
C ALA A 172 -14.98 9.52 8.24
N GLY A 173 -13.99 10.18 8.86
CA GLY A 173 -13.13 9.55 9.86
C GLY A 173 -13.89 9.09 11.11
N GLN A 174 -14.83 9.88 11.59
CA GLN A 174 -15.68 9.53 12.73
C GLN A 174 -16.61 8.35 12.43
N GLN A 175 -17.24 8.33 11.26
CA GLN A 175 -18.08 7.21 10.80
C GLN A 175 -17.27 5.92 10.70
N LEU A 176 -16.07 5.98 10.13
CA LEU A 176 -15.20 4.82 9.99
C LEU A 176 -14.76 4.28 11.36
N ALA A 177 -14.43 5.15 12.31
CA ALA A 177 -14.06 4.75 13.67
C ALA A 177 -15.23 4.08 14.41
N ALA A 178 -16.46 4.58 14.23
CA ALA A 178 -17.66 3.97 14.81
C ALA A 178 -17.92 2.57 14.23
N ASP A 179 -17.82 2.40 12.90
CA ASP A 179 -18.00 1.11 12.22
C ASP A 179 -16.96 0.06 12.67
N ILE A 180 -15.71 0.47 12.89
CA ILE A 180 -14.67 -0.43 13.44
C ILE A 180 -15.03 -0.87 14.86
N ALA A 181 -15.43 0.06 15.71
CA ALA A 181 -15.78 -0.25 17.11
C ALA A 181 -16.98 -1.21 17.24
N GLU A 182 -17.94 -1.14 16.31
CA GLU A 182 -19.11 -2.02 16.29
C GLU A 182 -18.77 -3.46 15.82
N ARG A 183 -17.70 -3.63 15.02
CA ARG A 183 -17.29 -4.96 14.51
C ARG A 183 -16.46 -5.76 15.52
N ASP A 184 -15.82 -5.08 16.45
CA ASP A 184 -14.98 -5.70 17.49
C ASP A 184 -15.79 -6.17 18.72
N LEU A 185 -17.12 -5.97 18.72
CA LEU A 185 -18.09 -6.45 19.73
C LEU A 185 -18.81 -7.72 19.27
#